data_0edc6b1a88bd1b8484c94e5bd1e7b201
#
_entry.id   0edc6b1a88bd1b8484c94e5bd1e7b201
#
_cell.length_a   1.000
_cell.length_b   1.000
_cell.length_c   1.000
_cell.angle_alpha   90.00
_cell.angle_beta   90.00
_cell.angle_gamma   90.00
#
_symmetry.space_group_name_H-M   'P 1'
#
loop_
_entity.id
_entity.type
_entity.pdbx_description
1 polymer ?
#
loop_
_entity_poly.entity_id
_entity_poly.type
_entity_poly.pdbx_seq_one_letter_code
_entity_poly.pdbx_strand_id
1 'polypeptide(L)'
;MDQVTSGEIIVDGKRVDRMSKRELVQYRRKDIGFVFQFYNLIPNLTALENVELACELCKDALKPKTVLRQVGLEKRLQNFPSQLSGGEQQRVAIARAIAKNPKLLLCDEPTGALDSKTGQKIISLLETTCRDMGITTVVITHNAIISEIADKVIHIKNGTVDHVTFNKKPKAAKDIVW
;
A
#
# COMPACT_ATOMS: atom_id res chain seq x y z
N MET A 1 4.73 -14.52 12.02
CA MET A 1 5.72 -13.96 11.10
C MET A 1 6.84 -14.98 10.99
N ASP A 2 7.14 -15.41 9.81
CA ASP A 2 8.20 -16.34 9.57
C ASP A 2 9.55 -15.67 9.84
N GLN A 3 10.52 -16.45 10.27
CA GLN A 3 11.89 -15.99 10.47
C GLN A 3 12.67 -16.18 9.17
N VAL A 4 13.57 -15.25 8.89
CA VAL A 4 14.48 -15.37 7.75
C VAL A 4 15.44 -16.53 8.03
N THR A 5 15.47 -17.53 7.16
CA THR A 5 16.36 -18.70 7.30
C THR A 5 17.81 -18.32 7.06
N SER A 6 18.06 -17.45 6.05
CA SER A 6 19.39 -16.96 5.70
C SER A 6 19.28 -15.66 4.90
N GLY A 7 20.36 -14.89 4.83
CA GLY A 7 20.40 -13.61 4.14
C GLY A 7 20.09 -12.42 5.02
N GLU A 8 19.92 -11.27 4.39
CA GLU A 8 19.73 -9.99 5.08
C GLU A 8 18.51 -9.26 4.52
N ILE A 9 17.73 -8.64 5.41
CA ILE A 9 16.64 -7.72 5.02
C ILE A 9 16.96 -6.36 5.61
N ILE A 10 17.23 -5.39 4.73
CA ILE A 10 17.55 -4.01 5.12
C ILE A 10 16.47 -3.10 4.54
N VAL A 11 15.79 -2.34 5.39
CA VAL A 11 14.80 -1.33 4.98
C VAL A 11 15.12 -0.02 5.70
N ASP A 12 15.29 1.05 4.96
CA ASP A 12 15.66 2.37 5.49
C ASP A 12 16.86 2.30 6.46
N GLY A 13 17.90 1.53 6.08
CA GLY A 13 19.10 1.31 6.90
C GLY A 13 18.95 0.39 8.11
N LYS A 14 17.74 -0.11 8.40
CA LYS A 14 17.47 -0.99 9.54
C LYS A 14 17.54 -2.47 9.14
N ARG A 15 18.26 -3.27 9.92
CA ARG A 15 18.36 -4.73 9.75
C ARG A 15 17.12 -5.42 10.32
N VAL A 16 16.11 -5.62 9.46
CA VAL A 16 14.81 -6.20 9.86
C VAL A 16 14.94 -7.68 10.24
N ASP A 17 15.82 -8.41 9.58
CA ASP A 17 16.12 -9.82 9.85
C ASP A 17 16.66 -10.08 11.26
N ARG A 18 17.24 -9.08 11.93
CA ARG A 18 17.79 -9.16 13.28
C ARG A 18 16.87 -8.65 14.39
N MET A 19 15.71 -8.13 14.03
CA MET A 19 14.77 -7.57 15.00
C MET A 19 14.12 -8.65 15.87
N SER A 20 14.03 -8.39 17.15
CA SER A 20 13.23 -9.20 18.08
C SER A 20 11.74 -9.09 17.75
N LYS A 21 10.91 -10.00 18.27
CA LYS A 21 9.45 -9.95 18.07
C LYS A 21 8.84 -8.60 18.49
N ARG A 22 9.32 -7.98 19.57
CA ARG A 22 8.86 -6.68 20.04
C ARG A 22 9.24 -5.55 19.06
N GLU A 23 10.46 -5.57 18.58
CA GLU A 23 10.95 -4.59 17.59
C GLU A 23 10.19 -4.74 16.27
N LEU A 24 9.95 -5.97 15.79
CA LEU A 24 9.13 -6.21 14.59
C LEU A 24 7.71 -5.67 14.73
N VAL A 25 7.08 -5.79 15.91
CA VAL A 25 5.75 -5.19 16.17
C VAL A 25 5.83 -3.67 16.06
N GLN A 26 6.84 -3.04 16.65
CA GLN A 26 7.01 -1.57 16.57
C GLN A 26 7.34 -1.12 15.15
N TYR A 27 8.20 -1.85 14.45
CA TYR A 27 8.56 -1.59 13.06
C TYR A 27 7.32 -1.64 12.14
N ARG A 28 6.51 -2.71 12.23
CA ARG A 28 5.26 -2.82 11.45
C ARG A 28 4.26 -1.72 11.79
N ARG A 29 4.20 -1.34 13.07
CA ARG A 29 3.31 -0.27 13.53
C ARG A 29 3.68 1.08 12.92
N LYS A 30 4.97 1.42 12.86
CA LYS A 30 5.45 2.75 12.51
C LYS A 30 5.89 2.88 11.05
N ASP A 31 6.70 1.93 10.58
CA ASP A 31 7.46 2.08 9.34
C ASP A 31 6.78 1.38 8.13
N ILE A 32 5.79 0.48 8.36
CA ILE A 32 5.15 -0.29 7.28
C ILE A 32 3.67 0.09 7.13
N GLY A 33 3.27 0.43 5.91
CA GLY A 33 1.86 0.46 5.48
C GLY A 33 1.47 -0.84 4.78
N PHE A 34 0.22 -1.28 4.95
CA PHE A 34 -0.32 -2.44 4.25
C PHE A 34 -1.59 -2.09 3.51
N VAL A 35 -1.68 -2.51 2.25
CA VAL A 35 -2.88 -2.46 1.42
C VAL A 35 -3.18 -3.88 0.95
N PHE A 36 -4.39 -4.36 1.19
CA PHE A 36 -4.82 -5.73 0.88
C PHE A 36 -5.89 -5.74 -0.19
N GLN A 37 -6.05 -6.87 -0.87
CA GLN A 37 -7.07 -7.11 -1.88
C GLN A 37 -8.51 -6.90 -1.33
N PHE A 38 -8.80 -7.34 -0.12
CA PHE A 38 -10.13 -7.28 0.51
C PHE A 38 -10.25 -6.12 1.52
N TYR A 39 -9.54 -5.04 1.30
CA TYR A 39 -9.59 -3.76 2.03
C TYR A 39 -9.32 -3.85 3.55
N ASN A 40 -9.80 -4.89 4.25
CA ASN A 40 -9.65 -5.11 5.69
C ASN A 40 -10.04 -3.88 6.54
N LEU A 41 -11.13 -3.20 6.15
CA LEU A 41 -11.69 -2.12 6.93
C LEU A 41 -12.48 -2.67 8.11
N ILE A 42 -12.52 -1.90 9.20
CA ILE A 42 -13.35 -2.22 10.35
C ILE A 42 -14.78 -1.77 10.02
N PRO A 43 -15.76 -2.70 9.93
CA PRO A 43 -17.07 -2.41 9.37
C PRO A 43 -17.91 -1.43 10.20
N ASN A 44 -17.67 -1.37 11.51
CA ASN A 44 -18.39 -0.51 12.45
C ASN A 44 -17.71 0.87 12.66
N LEU A 45 -16.68 1.16 11.90
CA LEU A 45 -16.01 2.47 11.87
C LEU A 45 -16.24 3.15 10.52
N THR A 46 -16.43 4.46 10.55
CA THR A 46 -16.51 5.28 9.35
C THR A 46 -15.17 5.29 8.60
N ALA A 47 -15.16 5.84 7.38
CA ALA A 47 -13.92 6.02 6.62
C ALA A 47 -12.88 6.82 7.41
N LEU A 48 -13.31 7.88 8.08
CA LEU A 48 -12.44 8.71 8.91
C LEU A 48 -11.87 7.92 10.09
N GLU A 49 -12.73 7.26 10.87
CA GLU A 49 -12.33 6.50 12.06
C GLU A 49 -11.41 5.32 11.72
N ASN A 50 -11.60 4.66 10.56
CA ASN A 50 -10.69 3.63 10.07
C ASN A 50 -9.27 4.16 9.86
N VAL A 51 -9.12 5.41 9.43
CA VAL A 51 -7.81 6.05 9.25
C VAL A 51 -7.27 6.59 10.56
N GLU A 52 -8.10 7.23 11.39
CA GLU A 52 -7.72 7.78 12.71
C GLU A 52 -7.13 6.70 13.62
N LEU A 53 -7.78 5.53 13.70
CA LEU A 53 -7.31 4.41 14.50
C LEU A 53 -5.88 3.97 14.13
N ALA A 54 -5.54 4.01 12.84
CA ALA A 54 -4.18 3.67 12.40
C ALA A 54 -3.17 4.76 12.80
N CYS A 55 -3.58 6.02 12.82
CA CYS A 55 -2.74 7.16 13.17
C CYS A 55 -2.43 7.22 14.68
N GLU A 56 -3.35 6.81 15.55
CA GLU A 56 -3.13 6.79 17.01
C GLU A 56 -1.89 5.99 17.43
N LEU A 57 -1.48 5.06 16.61
CA LEU A 57 -0.31 4.21 16.85
C LEU A 57 1.02 4.84 16.42
N CYS A 58 0.99 6.00 15.74
CA CYS A 58 2.15 6.61 15.10
C CYS A 58 2.32 8.07 15.55
N LYS A 59 3.53 8.43 16.02
CA LYS A 59 3.82 9.80 16.47
C LYS A 59 3.84 10.81 15.32
N ASP A 60 4.31 10.39 14.15
CA ASP A 60 4.51 11.23 12.96
C ASP A 60 3.41 11.01 11.91
N ALA A 61 2.22 10.60 12.38
CA ALA A 61 1.09 10.37 11.49
C ALA A 61 0.61 11.65 10.81
N LEU A 62 0.19 11.52 9.57
CA LEU A 62 -0.44 12.59 8.81
C LEU A 62 -1.86 12.83 9.30
N LYS A 63 -2.41 14.02 9.04
CA LYS A 63 -3.80 14.35 9.40
C LYS A 63 -4.78 13.49 8.59
N PRO A 64 -5.61 12.62 9.22
CA PRO A 64 -6.50 11.68 8.54
C PRO A 64 -7.41 12.33 7.49
N LYS A 65 -8.03 13.47 7.82
CA LYS A 65 -8.89 14.23 6.89
C LYS A 65 -8.14 14.72 5.65
N THR A 66 -6.87 15.12 5.81
CA THR A 66 -6.03 15.56 4.69
C THR A 66 -5.74 14.40 3.76
N VAL A 67 -5.36 13.25 4.32
CA VAL A 67 -5.07 12.04 3.53
C VAL A 67 -6.31 11.55 2.81
N LEU A 68 -7.47 11.50 3.48
CA LEU A 68 -8.74 11.11 2.83
C LEU A 68 -9.14 12.06 1.70
N ARG A 69 -8.85 13.36 1.82
CA ARG A 69 -9.02 14.32 0.72
C ARG A 69 -8.09 14.02 -0.45
N GLN A 70 -6.82 13.74 -0.19
CA GLN A 70 -5.84 13.38 -1.23
C GLN A 70 -6.27 12.16 -2.05
N VAL A 71 -6.90 11.17 -1.41
CA VAL A 71 -7.44 9.99 -2.11
C VAL A 71 -8.86 10.21 -2.69
N GLY A 72 -9.37 11.44 -2.69
CA GLY A 72 -10.66 11.81 -3.28
C GLY A 72 -11.89 11.36 -2.49
N LEU A 73 -11.79 11.26 -1.16
CA LEU A 73 -12.87 10.82 -0.26
C LEU A 73 -13.37 11.92 0.69
N GLU A 74 -13.16 13.19 0.34
CA GLU A 74 -13.57 14.33 1.18
C GLU A 74 -15.07 14.31 1.54
N LYS A 75 -15.93 13.86 0.62
CA LYS A 75 -17.38 13.78 0.82
C LYS A 75 -17.85 12.46 1.44
N ARG A 76 -16.93 11.57 1.80
CA ARG A 76 -17.20 10.21 2.31
C ARG A 76 -16.68 9.95 3.73
N LEU A 77 -16.21 10.97 4.42
CA LEU A 77 -15.55 10.83 5.73
C LEU A 77 -16.39 10.07 6.75
N GLN A 78 -17.70 10.32 6.78
CA GLN A 78 -18.64 9.75 7.73
C GLN A 78 -19.36 8.48 7.23
N ASN A 79 -19.02 8.02 6.01
CA ASN A 79 -19.62 6.79 5.49
C ASN A 79 -18.96 5.56 6.10
N PHE A 80 -19.78 4.56 6.44
CA PHE A 80 -19.32 3.23 6.83
C PHE A 80 -18.90 2.42 5.59
N PRO A 81 -18.05 1.39 5.75
CA PRO A 81 -17.63 0.55 4.63
C PRO A 81 -18.79 0.01 3.79
N SER A 82 -19.91 -0.39 4.41
CA SER A 82 -21.11 -0.87 3.72
C SER A 82 -21.78 0.17 2.80
N GLN A 83 -21.47 1.44 2.97
CA GLN A 83 -22.00 2.55 2.18
C GLN A 83 -21.02 3.02 1.08
N LEU A 84 -19.89 2.35 0.95
CA LEU A 84 -18.83 2.68 0.01
C LEU A 84 -18.74 1.64 -1.09
N SER A 85 -18.49 2.08 -2.33
CA SER A 85 -18.13 1.17 -3.41
C SER A 85 -16.78 0.48 -3.14
N GLY A 86 -16.49 -0.64 -3.80
CA GLY A 86 -15.22 -1.34 -3.65
C GLY A 86 -14.01 -0.44 -3.88
N GLY A 87 -14.04 0.40 -4.92
CA GLY A 87 -12.98 1.37 -5.18
C GLY A 87 -12.87 2.47 -4.11
N GLU A 88 -13.98 2.88 -3.49
CA GLU A 88 -13.95 3.81 -2.34
C GLU A 88 -13.37 3.12 -1.10
N GLN A 89 -13.75 1.89 -0.82
CA GLN A 89 -13.18 1.10 0.29
C GLN A 89 -11.68 0.90 0.12
N GLN A 90 -11.22 0.61 -1.12
CA GLN A 90 -9.79 0.50 -1.41
C GLN A 90 -9.06 1.83 -1.18
N ARG A 91 -9.65 2.96 -1.56
CA ARG A 91 -9.06 4.28 -1.27
C ARG A 91 -9.01 4.57 0.24
N VAL A 92 -9.99 4.13 1.05
CA VAL A 92 -9.89 4.20 2.51
C VAL A 92 -8.75 3.34 3.04
N ALA A 93 -8.58 2.11 2.52
CA ALA A 93 -7.49 1.22 2.90
C ALA A 93 -6.11 1.82 2.57
N ILE A 94 -5.97 2.44 1.40
CA ILE A 94 -4.76 3.18 1.01
C ILE A 94 -4.54 4.38 1.95
N ALA A 95 -5.56 5.20 2.18
CA ALA A 95 -5.48 6.33 3.11
C ALA A 95 -5.03 5.89 4.50
N ARG A 96 -5.58 4.81 5.02
CA ARG A 96 -5.19 4.21 6.31
C ARG A 96 -3.72 3.80 6.33
N ALA A 97 -3.22 3.24 5.23
CA ALA A 97 -1.85 2.78 5.14
C ALA A 97 -0.85 3.96 5.07
N ILE A 98 -1.13 4.97 4.24
CA ILE A 98 -0.23 6.12 4.05
C ILE A 98 -0.33 7.16 5.17
N ALA A 99 -1.47 7.26 5.87
CA ALA A 99 -1.65 8.20 6.98
C ALA A 99 -0.68 7.93 8.15
N LYS A 100 -0.17 6.72 8.28
CA LYS A 100 0.89 6.37 9.22
C LYS A 100 2.24 7.02 8.89
N ASN A 101 2.39 7.64 7.71
CA ASN A 101 3.64 8.15 7.15
C ASN A 101 4.74 7.06 7.06
N PRO A 102 4.45 5.91 6.42
CA PRO A 102 5.34 4.75 6.42
C PRO A 102 6.57 4.98 5.53
N LYS A 103 7.64 4.21 5.78
CA LYS A 103 8.83 4.14 4.92
C LYS A 103 8.67 3.13 3.78
N LEU A 104 7.85 2.12 4.01
CA LEU A 104 7.57 1.05 3.05
C LEU A 104 6.07 0.77 3.01
N LEU A 105 5.51 0.75 1.81
CA LEU A 105 4.13 0.34 1.55
C LEU A 105 4.13 -1.03 0.86
N LEU A 106 3.46 -1.99 1.47
CA LEU A 106 3.28 -3.33 0.92
C LEU A 106 1.84 -3.48 0.44
N CYS A 107 1.67 -3.71 -0.86
CA CYS A 107 0.38 -3.89 -1.50
C CYS A 107 0.24 -5.33 -2.01
N ASP A 108 -0.76 -6.04 -1.51
CA ASP A 108 -1.08 -7.39 -1.93
C ASP A 108 -2.35 -7.36 -2.78
N GLU A 109 -2.19 -7.60 -4.09
CA GLU A 109 -3.25 -7.55 -5.11
C GLU A 109 -4.17 -6.32 -4.96
N PRO A 110 -3.66 -5.07 -4.96
CA PRO A 110 -4.44 -3.89 -4.61
C PRO A 110 -5.61 -3.59 -5.56
N THR A 111 -5.68 -4.28 -6.70
CA THR A 111 -6.75 -4.15 -7.71
C THR A 111 -7.53 -5.43 -7.94
N GLY A 112 -7.18 -6.54 -7.28
CA GLY A 112 -7.72 -7.86 -7.56
C GLY A 112 -9.23 -8.03 -7.34
N ALA A 113 -9.86 -7.14 -6.55
CA ALA A 113 -11.31 -7.14 -6.30
C ALA A 113 -12.06 -6.03 -7.08
N LEU A 114 -11.42 -5.37 -8.06
CA LEU A 114 -11.94 -4.21 -8.76
C LEU A 114 -12.05 -4.46 -10.27
N ASP A 115 -12.99 -3.75 -10.90
CA ASP A 115 -13.02 -3.68 -12.37
C ASP A 115 -11.79 -2.92 -12.92
N SER A 116 -11.45 -3.15 -14.19
CA SER A 116 -10.26 -2.60 -14.84
C SER A 116 -10.16 -1.08 -14.74
N LYS A 117 -11.25 -0.37 -14.96
CA LYS A 117 -11.28 1.11 -14.90
C LYS A 117 -11.05 1.66 -13.50
N THR A 118 -11.62 0.99 -12.50
CA THR A 118 -11.41 1.34 -11.09
C THR A 118 -10.00 0.94 -10.67
N GLY A 119 -9.52 -0.23 -11.08
CA GLY A 119 -8.15 -0.71 -10.85
C GLY A 119 -7.10 0.27 -11.35
N GLN A 120 -7.24 0.76 -12.59
CA GLN A 120 -6.35 1.78 -13.15
C GLN A 120 -6.27 3.05 -12.28
N LYS A 121 -7.43 3.54 -11.81
CA LYS A 121 -7.47 4.72 -10.92
C LYS A 121 -6.76 4.45 -9.59
N ILE A 122 -6.90 3.26 -9.03
CA ILE A 122 -6.23 2.88 -7.78
C ILE A 122 -4.71 2.82 -7.97
N ILE A 123 -4.22 2.21 -9.04
CA ILE A 123 -2.78 2.16 -9.31
C ILE A 123 -2.21 3.56 -9.59
N SER A 124 -2.92 4.39 -10.36
CA SER A 124 -2.51 5.78 -10.60
C SER A 124 -2.44 6.59 -9.29
N LEU A 125 -3.40 6.39 -8.39
CA LEU A 125 -3.40 7.01 -7.07
C LEU A 125 -2.21 6.55 -6.23
N LEU A 126 -1.94 5.25 -6.18
CA LEU A 126 -0.79 4.67 -5.46
C LEU A 126 0.52 5.21 -6.01
N GLU A 127 0.70 5.18 -7.34
CA GLU A 127 1.91 5.69 -7.99
C GLU A 127 2.15 7.15 -7.61
N THR A 128 1.18 8.03 -7.87
CA THR A 128 1.31 9.47 -7.63
C THR A 128 1.59 9.74 -6.15
N THR A 129 0.77 9.18 -5.24
CA THR A 129 0.91 9.45 -3.81
C THR A 129 2.25 8.97 -3.26
N CYS A 130 2.69 7.76 -3.66
CA CYS A 130 3.92 7.20 -3.15
C CYS A 130 5.17 7.92 -3.71
N ARG A 131 5.14 8.36 -4.97
CA ARG A 131 6.22 9.18 -5.54
C ARG A 131 6.29 10.55 -4.87
N ASP A 132 5.17 11.22 -4.68
CA ASP A 132 5.10 12.54 -4.05
C ASP A 132 5.57 12.50 -2.58
N MET A 133 5.29 11.40 -1.88
CA MET A 133 5.70 11.21 -0.48
C MET A 133 7.09 10.55 -0.33
N GLY A 134 7.73 10.11 -1.41
CA GLY A 134 9.00 9.38 -1.36
C GLY A 134 8.92 8.02 -0.66
N ILE A 135 7.75 7.35 -0.72
CA ILE A 135 7.52 6.05 -0.08
C ILE A 135 7.96 4.93 -1.03
N THR A 136 8.83 4.03 -0.56
CA THR A 136 9.11 2.79 -1.29
C THR A 136 7.85 1.91 -1.29
N THR A 137 7.39 1.53 -2.49
CA THR A 137 6.17 0.71 -2.62
C THR A 137 6.49 -0.62 -3.28
N VAL A 138 6.08 -1.70 -2.64
CA VAL A 138 6.16 -3.06 -3.19
C VAL A 138 4.73 -3.52 -3.49
N VAL A 139 4.48 -3.87 -4.75
CA VAL A 139 3.19 -4.40 -5.20
C VAL A 139 3.37 -5.86 -5.58
N ILE A 140 2.63 -6.74 -4.92
CA ILE A 140 2.51 -8.15 -5.31
C ILE A 140 1.27 -8.26 -6.16
N THR A 141 1.42 -8.76 -7.39
CA THR A 141 0.30 -8.90 -8.32
C THR A 141 0.59 -9.94 -9.40
N HIS A 142 -0.45 -10.57 -9.90
CA HIS A 142 -0.40 -11.39 -11.11
C HIS A 142 -0.75 -10.61 -12.38
N ASN A 143 -1.12 -9.33 -12.26
CA ASN A 143 -1.41 -8.47 -13.42
C ASN A 143 -0.10 -7.95 -14.04
N ALA A 144 0.30 -8.55 -15.16
CA ALA A 144 1.54 -8.19 -15.86
C ALA A 144 1.58 -6.71 -16.33
N ILE A 145 0.42 -6.07 -16.55
CA ILE A 145 0.33 -4.68 -17.00
C ILE A 145 0.95 -3.73 -15.96
N ILE A 146 0.79 -4.03 -14.67
CA ILE A 146 1.36 -3.23 -13.57
C ILE A 146 2.90 -3.20 -13.62
N SER A 147 3.54 -4.22 -14.22
CA SER A 147 5.00 -4.24 -14.36
C SER A 147 5.55 -3.08 -15.18
N GLU A 148 4.76 -2.50 -16.09
CA GLU A 148 5.19 -1.41 -16.97
C GLU A 148 5.41 -0.08 -16.22
N ILE A 149 4.78 0.09 -15.05
CA ILE A 149 4.90 1.30 -14.22
C ILE A 149 5.93 1.17 -13.10
N ALA A 150 6.38 -0.04 -12.80
CA ALA A 150 7.35 -0.29 -11.74
C ALA A 150 8.76 0.09 -12.19
N ASP A 151 9.55 0.65 -11.28
CA ASP A 151 10.98 0.93 -11.53
C ASP A 151 11.77 -0.39 -11.62
N LYS A 152 11.35 -1.39 -10.83
CA LYS A 152 11.98 -2.71 -10.75
C LYS A 152 10.90 -3.79 -10.64
N VAL A 153 11.03 -4.84 -11.44
CA VAL A 153 10.15 -6.00 -11.43
C VAL A 153 10.94 -7.23 -11.04
N ILE A 154 10.44 -7.97 -10.04
CA ILE A 154 11.02 -9.23 -9.58
C ILE A 154 10.05 -10.35 -9.97
N HIS A 155 10.46 -11.20 -10.88
CA HIS A 155 9.67 -12.34 -11.31
C HIS A 155 9.94 -13.53 -10.40
N ILE A 156 8.87 -14.05 -9.78
CA ILE A 156 8.92 -15.20 -8.87
C ILE A 156 8.29 -16.41 -9.56
N LYS A 157 9.01 -17.54 -9.56
CA LYS A 157 8.54 -18.82 -10.09
C LYS A 157 8.92 -19.94 -9.12
N ASN A 158 7.95 -20.78 -8.77
CA ASN A 158 8.16 -21.90 -7.86
C ASN A 158 8.87 -21.54 -6.54
N GLY A 159 8.52 -20.37 -5.98
CA GLY A 159 9.08 -19.89 -4.70
C GLY A 159 10.49 -19.30 -4.79
N THR A 160 11.06 -19.17 -5.98
CA THR A 160 12.39 -18.59 -6.21
C THR A 160 12.33 -17.39 -7.16
N VAL A 161 13.33 -16.50 -7.06
CA VAL A 161 13.50 -15.42 -8.04
C VAL A 161 13.97 -16.01 -9.35
N ASP A 162 13.14 -15.90 -10.41
CA ASP A 162 13.47 -16.35 -11.75
C ASP A 162 14.38 -15.33 -12.44
N HIS A 163 13.93 -14.08 -12.53
CA HIS A 163 14.75 -12.98 -13.05
C HIS A 163 14.27 -11.64 -12.50
N VAL A 164 15.08 -10.59 -12.72
CA VAL A 164 14.80 -9.22 -12.31
C VAL A 164 14.94 -8.30 -13.52
N THR A 165 13.92 -7.46 -13.73
CA THR A 165 13.90 -6.45 -14.79
C THR A 165 13.92 -5.05 -14.18
N PHE A 166 14.70 -4.14 -14.77
CA PHE A 166 14.72 -2.72 -14.41
C PHE A 166 14.13 -1.91 -15.55
N ASN A 167 13.10 -1.12 -15.26
CA ASN A 167 12.52 -0.21 -16.25
C ASN A 167 13.26 1.13 -16.19
N LYS A 168 14.03 1.43 -17.23
CA LYS A 168 14.77 2.71 -17.33
C LYS A 168 13.84 3.92 -17.49
N LYS A 169 12.63 3.71 -18.01
CA LYS A 169 11.57 4.71 -18.22
C LYS A 169 10.22 4.06 -17.93
N PRO A 170 9.82 3.93 -16.66
CA PRO A 170 8.50 3.42 -16.32
C PRO A 170 7.40 4.27 -16.97
N LYS A 171 6.34 3.64 -17.45
CA LYS A 171 5.15 4.35 -17.93
C LYS A 171 4.38 4.95 -16.75
N ALA A 172 3.66 6.03 -16.98
CA ALA A 172 2.71 6.48 -15.97
C ALA A 172 1.46 5.57 -15.96
N ALA A 173 0.90 5.31 -14.80
CA ALA A 173 -0.27 4.41 -14.66
C ALA A 173 -1.49 4.86 -15.50
N LYS A 174 -1.62 6.15 -15.77
CA LYS A 174 -2.66 6.71 -16.64
C LYS A 174 -2.50 6.35 -18.11
N ASP A 175 -1.29 6.00 -18.55
CA ASP A 175 -0.91 5.77 -19.95
C ASP A 175 -0.91 4.27 -20.32
N ILE A 176 -1.17 3.38 -19.36
CA ILE A 176 -1.27 1.94 -19.63
C ILE A 176 -2.71 1.54 -19.99
N VAL A 177 -2.83 0.59 -20.91
CA VAL A 177 -4.11 0.00 -21.34
C VAL A 177 -4.38 -1.24 -20.51
N TRP A 178 -5.52 -1.26 -19.81
CA TRP A 178 -5.93 -2.32 -18.88
C TRP A 178 -6.80 -3.37 -19.57
#